data_e3cc32f72563f703f304cb4becc507b3
#
_entry.id   e3cc32f72563f703f304cb4becc507b3
#
_cell.length_a   1.000
_cell.length_b   1.000
_cell.length_c   1.000
_cell.angle_alpha   90.00
_cell.angle_beta   90.00
_cell.angle_gamma   90.00
#
_symmetry.space_group_name_H-M   'P 1'
#
loop_
_entity.id
_entity.type
_entity.pdbx_description
1 polymer ?
#
loop_
_entity_poly.entity_id
_entity_poly.type
_entity_poly.pdbx_seq_one_letter_code
_entity_poly.pdbx_strand_id
1 'polypeptide(L)'
;MKTLTRMLVLAAAALMAMALTGSAFAAFTTPRLAITKTANAVTVGYTQTKDDDALNRLSIYMPTGYAASLTAPAGSTIGSVTSVVQANAISADALVPLNGTIRVDSATAATHNEPTDVACRGGAPALAVWVLVLQSPTGPLEVPVYVMAPSAAESAFSAGKLVLCLPSPYIPQASGGAALGAKVINAQMTIQNAVTAPTSAGTYVWRGIATPYTVPAATPNVAGTVELQAIDRIPAGAVGIATRVGKGKRVTVSGRVTSGGAAVANAAVQITRNGRVVRTVRTSATGAYTYTARLKKGRYAFRARTVVARRDLGATGCVPGISAAPCLAATTSGFTATSAVRAARVR
;
A
#
# COMPACT_ATOMS: atom_id res chain seq x y z
N MET A 1 -22.66 59.78 26.55
CA MET A 1 -21.62 59.55 25.54
C MET A 1 -20.39 58.75 26.06
N LYS A 2 -19.89 58.93 27.29
CA LYS A 2 -18.71 58.25 27.84
C LYS A 2 -18.88 56.71 28.04
N THR A 3 -20.10 56.22 28.27
CA THR A 3 -20.42 54.81 28.47
C THR A 3 -20.49 54.02 27.17
N LEU A 4 -20.98 54.61 26.07
CA LEU A 4 -21.05 53.99 24.76
C LEU A 4 -19.66 53.75 24.18
N THR A 5 -18.73 54.69 24.37
CA THR A 5 -17.36 54.56 23.88
C THR A 5 -16.58 53.45 24.59
N ARG A 6 -16.85 53.22 25.88
CA ARG A 6 -16.23 52.13 26.65
C ARG A 6 -16.71 50.75 26.23
N MET A 7 -18.01 50.60 25.88
CA MET A 7 -18.54 49.33 25.37
C MET A 7 -18.00 48.97 23.97
N LEU A 8 -17.83 49.99 23.11
CA LEU A 8 -17.26 49.75 21.77
C LEU A 8 -15.78 49.30 21.80
N VAL A 9 -14.98 49.88 22.73
CA VAL A 9 -13.58 49.47 22.89
C VAL A 9 -13.45 48.06 23.47
N LEU A 10 -14.30 47.65 24.39
CA LEU A 10 -14.32 46.29 24.93
C LEU A 10 -14.78 45.26 23.89
N ALA A 11 -15.74 45.58 23.03
CA ALA A 11 -16.18 44.71 21.97
C ALA A 11 -15.10 44.55 20.88
N ALA A 12 -14.36 45.59 20.54
CA ALA A 12 -13.26 45.52 19.58
C ALA A 12 -12.07 44.72 20.14
N ALA A 13 -11.76 44.82 21.43
CA ALA A 13 -10.72 44.03 22.09
C ALA A 13 -11.08 42.52 22.15
N ALA A 14 -12.36 42.17 22.38
CA ALA A 14 -12.83 40.79 22.36
C ALA A 14 -12.81 40.18 20.97
N LEU A 15 -13.13 40.94 19.92
CA LEU A 15 -13.03 40.52 18.52
C LEU A 15 -11.57 40.34 18.07
N MET A 16 -10.63 41.16 18.51
CA MET A 16 -9.20 40.96 18.23
C MET A 16 -8.63 39.79 19.00
N ALA A 17 -9.07 39.46 20.19
CA ALA A 17 -8.64 38.29 20.92
C ALA A 17 -9.12 36.97 20.27
N MET A 18 -10.30 36.96 19.65
CA MET A 18 -10.75 35.80 18.87
C MET A 18 -10.03 35.65 17.53
N ALA A 19 -9.53 36.73 16.93
CA ALA A 19 -8.75 36.64 15.69
C ALA A 19 -7.30 36.17 15.92
N LEU A 20 -6.81 36.18 17.15
CA LEU A 20 -5.46 35.71 17.51
C LEU A 20 -5.41 34.27 18.00
N THR A 21 -6.54 33.61 18.16
CA THR A 21 -6.57 32.14 18.21
C THR A 21 -6.44 31.59 16.79
N GLY A 22 -5.37 31.95 16.09
CA GLY A 22 -4.89 31.18 14.96
C GLY A 22 -4.72 29.77 15.50
N SER A 23 -5.66 28.90 15.17
CA SER A 23 -5.44 27.46 15.31
C SER A 23 -4.07 27.22 14.68
N ALA A 24 -3.09 26.86 15.51
CA ALA A 24 -1.86 26.28 15.03
C ALA A 24 -2.29 24.96 14.34
N PHE A 25 -2.77 25.09 13.12
CA PHE A 25 -2.95 23.92 12.27
C PHE A 25 -1.58 23.31 12.15
N ALA A 26 -1.44 22.12 12.66
CA ALA A 26 -0.26 21.32 12.42
C ALA A 26 0.09 21.43 10.93
N ALA A 27 1.30 21.85 10.66
CA ALA A 27 1.80 21.93 9.29
C ALA A 27 2.17 20.50 8.82
N PHE A 28 1.15 19.65 8.66
CA PHE A 28 1.30 18.30 8.15
C PHE A 28 0.94 18.33 6.67
N THR A 29 1.79 19.03 5.89
CA THR A 29 1.45 19.45 4.53
C THR A 29 2.02 18.52 3.45
N THR A 30 3.08 17.80 3.76
CA THR A 30 3.83 17.03 2.74
C THR A 30 4.03 15.55 3.02
N PRO A 31 3.35 14.91 3.99
CA PRO A 31 3.55 13.49 4.19
C PRO A 31 3.12 12.70 2.95
N ARG A 32 3.89 11.67 2.61
CA ARG A 32 3.65 10.81 1.44
C ARG A 32 3.79 9.36 1.80
N LEU A 33 2.96 8.54 1.17
CA LEU A 33 3.03 7.10 1.19
C LEU A 33 3.51 6.62 -0.20
N ALA A 34 4.44 5.68 -0.21
CA ALA A 34 4.91 5.04 -1.43
C ALA A 34 4.86 3.52 -1.28
N ILE A 35 4.50 2.82 -2.34
CA ILE A 35 4.50 1.36 -2.39
C ILE A 35 5.27 0.92 -3.62
N THR A 36 6.24 0.04 -3.40
CA THR A 36 6.90 -0.67 -4.49
C THR A 36 6.87 -2.17 -4.21
N LYS A 37 6.97 -2.97 -5.25
CA LYS A 37 7.01 -4.43 -5.09
C LYS A 37 7.99 -5.08 -6.04
N THR A 38 8.51 -6.21 -5.59
CA THR A 38 9.22 -7.20 -6.40
C THR A 38 8.45 -8.52 -6.38
N ALA A 39 9.02 -9.58 -6.96
CA ALA A 39 8.38 -10.89 -6.96
C ALA A 39 8.07 -11.41 -5.53
N ASN A 40 8.94 -11.10 -4.56
CA ASN A 40 8.91 -11.70 -3.22
C ASN A 40 8.88 -10.67 -2.09
N ALA A 41 8.77 -9.38 -2.41
CA ALA A 41 8.77 -8.33 -1.38
C ALA A 41 7.85 -7.17 -1.73
N VAL A 42 7.28 -6.58 -0.70
CA VAL A 42 6.57 -5.30 -0.75
C VAL A 42 7.33 -4.30 0.10
N THR A 43 7.67 -3.16 -0.49
CA THR A 43 8.29 -2.04 0.22
C THR A 43 7.25 -0.96 0.44
N VAL A 44 7.04 -0.62 1.70
CA VAL A 44 6.19 0.48 2.15
C VAL A 44 7.08 1.62 2.58
N GLY A 45 6.95 2.76 1.94
CA GLY A 45 7.71 3.99 2.23
C GLY A 45 6.80 5.08 2.78
N TYR A 46 7.30 5.78 3.79
CA TYR A 46 6.70 6.99 4.35
C TYR A 46 7.73 8.11 4.33
N THR A 47 7.31 9.32 3.96
CA THR A 47 8.16 10.53 3.99
C THR A 47 7.38 11.72 4.49
N GLN A 48 8.04 12.63 5.19
CA GLN A 48 7.57 13.97 5.55
C GLN A 48 8.75 14.94 5.54
N THR A 49 8.49 16.23 5.58
CA THR A 49 9.56 17.24 5.66
C THR A 49 9.94 17.55 7.11
N LYS A 50 11.04 18.31 7.28
CA LYS A 50 11.44 18.81 8.60
C LYS A 50 10.43 19.80 9.20
N ASP A 51 9.68 20.49 8.34
CA ASP A 51 8.70 21.52 8.76
C ASP A 51 7.35 20.91 9.14
N ASP A 52 7.06 19.68 8.71
CA ASP A 52 5.85 18.98 9.15
C ASP A 52 5.93 18.66 10.65
N ASP A 53 4.79 18.61 11.34
CA ASP A 53 4.72 18.12 12.71
C ASP A 53 5.13 16.63 12.79
N ALA A 54 5.59 16.21 13.96
CA ALA A 54 6.01 14.83 14.12
C ALA A 54 4.85 13.84 14.01
N LEU A 55 5.06 12.76 13.31
CA LEU A 55 4.10 11.67 13.20
C LEU A 55 3.87 11.01 14.57
N ASN A 56 2.61 10.94 15.01
CA ASN A 56 2.19 10.19 16.17
C ASN A 56 1.76 8.77 15.79
N ARG A 57 0.85 8.65 14.83
CA ARG A 57 0.27 7.37 14.43
C ARG A 57 0.18 7.28 12.91
N LEU A 58 0.55 6.11 12.37
CA LEU A 58 0.34 5.77 10.97
C LEU A 58 -0.43 4.44 10.87
N SER A 59 -1.58 4.47 10.21
CA SER A 59 -2.35 3.28 9.86
C SER A 59 -2.28 3.09 8.35
N ILE A 60 -1.72 1.97 7.89
CA ILE A 60 -1.53 1.66 6.46
C ILE A 60 -2.47 0.52 6.08
N TYR A 61 -3.41 0.79 5.22
CA TYR A 61 -4.43 -0.15 4.76
C TYR A 61 -3.96 -0.84 3.49
N MET A 62 -3.85 -2.16 3.56
CA MET A 62 -3.56 -3.02 2.41
C MET A 62 -4.82 -3.17 1.57
N PRO A 63 -4.84 -2.86 0.28
CA PRO A 63 -6.04 -2.98 -0.55
C PRO A 63 -6.48 -4.42 -0.70
N THR A 64 -7.76 -4.63 -0.94
CA THR A 64 -8.34 -5.93 -1.25
C THR A 64 -7.56 -6.62 -2.39
N GLY A 65 -7.21 -7.88 -2.19
CA GLY A 65 -6.35 -8.65 -3.08
C GLY A 65 -4.91 -8.81 -2.56
N TYR A 66 -4.45 -7.95 -1.65
CA TYR A 66 -3.27 -8.19 -0.84
C TYR A 66 -3.63 -9.04 0.38
N ALA A 67 -2.67 -9.76 0.92
CA ALA A 67 -2.83 -10.52 2.16
C ALA A 67 -1.54 -10.51 2.97
N ALA A 68 -1.65 -10.36 4.29
CA ALA A 68 -0.54 -10.59 5.20
C ALA A 68 -0.44 -12.10 5.49
N SER A 69 0.76 -12.65 5.41
CA SER A 69 1.07 -14.00 5.88
C SER A 69 1.47 -13.92 7.36
N LEU A 70 0.74 -14.61 8.21
CA LEU A 70 0.95 -14.63 9.66
C LEU A 70 1.64 -15.92 10.13
N THR A 71 2.23 -16.69 9.20
CA THR A 71 2.79 -18.02 9.48
C THR A 71 4.25 -18.00 9.94
N ALA A 72 4.92 -16.86 9.81
CA ALA A 72 6.31 -16.74 10.25
C ALA A 72 6.37 -16.80 11.78
N PRO A 73 7.24 -17.69 12.36
CA PRO A 73 7.32 -17.84 13.80
C PRO A 73 7.95 -16.62 14.47
N ALA A 74 7.64 -16.42 15.75
CA ALA A 74 8.27 -15.38 16.56
C ALA A 74 9.81 -15.54 16.55
N GLY A 75 10.53 -14.44 16.51
CA GLY A 75 11.99 -14.37 16.39
C GLY A 75 12.50 -14.38 14.94
N SER A 76 11.68 -14.75 13.95
CA SER A 76 12.11 -14.77 12.55
C SER A 76 12.21 -13.36 11.96
N THR A 77 13.20 -13.15 11.09
CA THR A 77 13.34 -11.93 10.31
C THR A 77 12.56 -12.05 8.99
N ILE A 78 11.66 -11.10 8.76
CA ILE A 78 10.80 -11.05 7.56
C ILE A 78 11.14 -9.88 6.65
N GLY A 79 12.20 -9.14 6.92
CA GLY A 79 12.55 -8.01 6.08
C GLY A 79 13.59 -7.08 6.66
N SER A 80 13.73 -5.93 6.03
CA SER A 80 14.64 -4.87 6.43
C SER A 80 13.91 -3.53 6.53
N VAL A 81 14.47 -2.63 7.32
CA VAL A 81 13.97 -1.26 7.46
C VAL A 81 15.13 -0.28 7.35
N THR A 82 14.90 0.82 6.67
CA THR A 82 15.77 1.98 6.65
C THR A 82 14.96 3.21 7.04
N SER A 83 15.54 4.12 7.78
CA SER A 83 14.90 5.36 8.18
C SER A 83 15.90 6.50 8.24
N VAL A 84 15.42 7.72 8.08
CA VAL A 84 16.15 8.93 8.42
C VAL A 84 15.30 9.68 9.43
N VAL A 85 15.87 9.99 10.56
CA VAL A 85 15.21 10.75 11.61
C VAL A 85 15.91 12.09 11.83
N GLN A 86 15.14 13.13 12.15
CA GLN A 86 15.65 14.38 12.70
C GLN A 86 15.82 14.18 14.20
N ALA A 87 17.06 14.26 14.70
CA ALA A 87 17.41 14.01 16.10
C ALA A 87 17.60 15.32 16.86
N ASN A 88 16.52 15.89 17.35
CA ASN A 88 16.51 17.23 17.98
C ASN A 88 17.40 17.33 19.23
N ALA A 89 17.65 16.21 19.94
CA ALA A 89 18.54 16.19 21.09
C ALA A 89 20.03 16.32 20.70
N ILE A 90 20.38 16.06 19.44
CA ILE A 90 21.73 16.28 18.91
C ILE A 90 21.85 17.71 18.37
N SER A 91 20.99 18.08 17.45
CA SER A 91 20.78 19.46 16.99
C SER A 91 19.47 19.54 16.19
N ALA A 92 18.91 20.76 16.06
CA ALA A 92 17.65 20.99 15.34
C ALA A 92 17.66 20.48 13.90
N ASP A 93 18.84 20.36 13.28
CA ASP A 93 18.99 19.93 11.90
C ASP A 93 19.68 18.58 11.72
N ALA A 94 20.02 17.88 12.82
CA ALA A 94 20.72 16.62 12.74
C ALA A 94 19.85 15.54 12.09
N LEU A 95 20.27 15.05 10.94
CA LEU A 95 19.68 13.92 10.26
C LEU A 95 20.48 12.65 10.53
N VAL A 96 19.86 11.68 11.18
CA VAL A 96 20.50 10.41 11.55
C VAL A 96 19.90 9.29 10.71
N PRO A 97 20.71 8.63 9.85
CA PRO A 97 20.27 7.43 9.15
C PRO A 97 20.25 6.23 10.10
N LEU A 98 19.19 5.45 10.05
CA LEU A 98 18.97 4.24 10.83
C LEU A 98 18.72 3.09 9.86
N ASN A 99 19.36 1.95 10.11
CA ASN A 99 19.16 0.72 9.35
C ASN A 99 18.81 -0.39 10.31
N GLY A 100 18.03 -1.37 9.84
CA GLY A 100 17.62 -2.45 10.70
C GLY A 100 16.88 -3.58 10.00
N THR A 101 16.31 -4.44 10.81
CA THR A 101 15.54 -5.60 10.35
C THR A 101 14.09 -5.52 10.83
N ILE A 102 13.23 -6.30 10.21
CA ILE A 102 11.85 -6.49 10.64
C ILE A 102 11.77 -7.89 11.23
N ARG A 103 11.56 -7.98 12.54
CA ARG A 103 11.43 -9.22 13.30
C ARG A 103 9.96 -9.49 13.60
N VAL A 104 9.53 -10.73 13.50
CA VAL A 104 8.22 -11.17 14.00
C VAL A 104 8.30 -11.33 15.50
N ASP A 105 7.28 -10.87 16.23
CA ASP A 105 7.16 -11.10 17.67
C ASP A 105 5.75 -11.63 18.01
N SER A 106 5.60 -12.13 19.24
CA SER A 106 4.32 -12.65 19.71
C SER A 106 3.32 -11.51 19.93
N ALA A 107 2.15 -11.60 19.30
CA ALA A 107 1.07 -10.65 19.52
C ALA A 107 0.48 -10.69 20.94
N THR A 108 0.75 -11.77 21.68
CA THR A 108 0.29 -11.97 23.07
C THR A 108 1.34 -11.60 24.10
N ALA A 109 2.57 -11.20 23.69
CA ALA A 109 3.60 -10.75 24.61
C ALA A 109 3.13 -9.52 25.40
N ALA A 110 3.42 -9.51 26.72
CA ALA A 110 3.04 -8.38 27.59
C ALA A 110 3.63 -7.06 27.08
N THR A 111 4.86 -7.08 26.57
CA THR A 111 5.57 -5.93 25.97
C THR A 111 4.85 -5.27 24.80
N HIS A 112 3.86 -5.92 24.21
CA HIS A 112 3.05 -5.40 23.10
C HIS A 112 1.59 -5.21 23.49
N ASN A 113 1.26 -5.32 24.77
CA ASN A 113 -0.09 -5.16 25.31
C ASN A 113 -0.15 -4.17 26.49
N GLU A 114 0.83 -3.28 26.56
CA GLU A 114 0.81 -2.14 27.46
C GLU A 114 -0.37 -1.21 27.09
N PRO A 115 -0.90 -0.40 28.03
CA PRO A 115 -2.02 0.52 27.78
C PRO A 115 -1.81 1.43 26.58
N THR A 116 -0.58 1.88 26.32
CA THR A 116 -0.20 2.72 25.18
C THR A 116 -0.33 1.94 23.86
N ASP A 117 0.05 0.67 23.83
CA ASP A 117 -0.07 -0.21 22.67
C ASP A 117 -1.52 -0.51 22.33
N VAL A 118 -2.30 -0.80 23.37
CA VAL A 118 -3.75 -1.02 23.23
C VAL A 118 -4.44 0.25 22.70
N ALA A 119 -4.08 1.42 23.24
CA ALA A 119 -4.60 2.72 22.75
C ALA A 119 -4.19 2.99 21.29
N CYS A 120 -2.93 2.67 20.92
CA CYS A 120 -2.44 2.79 19.56
C CYS A 120 -3.30 1.98 18.57
N ARG A 121 -3.71 0.78 18.95
CA ARG A 121 -4.55 -0.11 18.13
C ARG A 121 -6.04 0.24 18.18
N GLY A 122 -6.44 1.21 19.00
CA GLY A 122 -7.86 1.54 19.23
C GLY A 122 -8.63 0.43 19.95
N GLY A 123 -7.96 -0.30 20.86
CA GLY A 123 -8.53 -1.38 21.67
C GLY A 123 -8.65 -2.73 20.96
N ALA A 124 -8.41 -2.82 19.66
CA ALA A 124 -8.54 -4.07 18.92
C ALA A 124 -7.30 -4.98 19.09
N PRO A 125 -7.46 -6.31 19.08
CA PRO A 125 -6.31 -7.24 19.15
C PRO A 125 -5.48 -7.20 17.87
N ALA A 126 -4.16 -7.34 17.99
CA ALA A 126 -3.27 -7.56 16.87
C ALA A 126 -3.33 -9.03 16.41
N LEU A 127 -3.26 -9.27 15.11
CA LEU A 127 -3.10 -10.60 14.53
C LEU A 127 -1.65 -11.06 14.58
N ALA A 128 -0.71 -10.13 14.45
CA ALA A 128 0.72 -10.32 14.58
C ALA A 128 1.39 -9.01 14.99
N VAL A 129 2.60 -9.08 15.51
CA VAL A 129 3.47 -7.93 15.75
C VAL A 129 4.75 -8.09 14.95
N TRP A 130 5.08 -7.07 14.16
CA TRP A 130 6.35 -6.98 13.46
C TRP A 130 7.16 -5.85 14.09
N VAL A 131 8.33 -6.16 14.63
CA VAL A 131 9.16 -5.17 15.33
C VAL A 131 10.24 -4.68 14.40
N LEU A 132 10.28 -3.38 14.17
CA LEU A 132 11.37 -2.72 13.47
C LEU A 132 12.53 -2.56 14.44
N VAL A 133 13.59 -3.32 14.25
CA VAL A 133 14.80 -3.29 15.09
C VAL A 133 15.82 -2.42 14.38
N LEU A 134 15.85 -1.13 14.72
CA LEU A 134 16.70 -0.12 14.11
C LEU A 134 17.98 0.07 14.94
N GLN A 135 19.13 0.12 14.28
CA GLN A 135 20.40 0.43 14.93
C GLN A 135 20.55 1.95 15.03
N SER A 136 20.69 2.45 16.25
CA SER A 136 20.95 3.86 16.53
C SER A 136 22.30 4.05 17.24
N PRO A 137 22.87 5.26 17.27
CA PRO A 137 24.12 5.55 18.00
C PRO A 137 24.04 5.24 19.51
N THR A 138 22.83 5.22 20.08
CA THR A 138 22.61 4.97 21.51
C THR A 138 22.16 3.54 21.82
N GLY A 139 22.11 2.67 20.80
CA GLY A 139 21.66 1.29 20.91
C GLY A 139 20.45 0.99 20.01
N PRO A 140 19.96 -0.26 20.03
CA PRO A 140 18.83 -0.66 19.20
C PRO A 140 17.54 0.06 19.63
N LEU A 141 16.79 0.54 18.65
CA LEU A 141 15.44 1.07 18.83
C LEU A 141 14.44 0.06 18.28
N GLU A 142 13.48 -0.34 19.09
CA GLU A 142 12.41 -1.24 18.71
C GLU A 142 11.11 -0.48 18.53
N VAL A 143 10.52 -0.57 17.34
CA VAL A 143 9.24 0.05 17.01
C VAL A 143 8.25 -1.01 16.57
N PRO A 144 7.20 -1.28 17.37
CA PRO A 144 6.20 -2.28 17.02
C PRO A 144 5.31 -1.78 15.88
N VAL A 145 5.04 -2.67 14.93
CA VAL A 145 4.06 -2.53 13.86
C VAL A 145 3.01 -3.61 14.07
N TYR A 146 1.80 -3.21 14.39
CA TYR A 146 0.69 -4.12 14.64
C TYR A 146 0.00 -4.48 13.34
N VAL A 147 -0.01 -5.76 13.00
CA VAL A 147 -0.79 -6.31 11.90
C VAL A 147 -2.19 -6.58 12.41
N MET A 148 -3.19 -5.94 11.81
CA MET A 148 -4.56 -5.99 12.33
C MET A 148 -5.56 -6.38 11.24
N ALA A 149 -6.65 -7.03 11.66
CA ALA A 149 -7.81 -7.18 10.81
C ALA A 149 -8.43 -5.80 10.52
N PRO A 150 -9.04 -5.62 9.33
CA PRO A 150 -9.87 -4.44 9.09
C PRO A 150 -11.14 -4.54 9.94
N SER A 151 -11.69 -3.41 10.36
CA SER A 151 -13.04 -3.36 10.92
C SER A 151 -14.09 -3.69 9.83
N ALA A 152 -15.35 -3.89 10.22
CA ALA A 152 -16.42 -4.15 9.26
C ALA A 152 -16.53 -3.04 8.18
N ALA A 153 -16.36 -1.78 8.56
CA ALA A 153 -16.38 -0.66 7.63
C ALA A 153 -15.13 -0.60 6.73
N GLU A 154 -13.97 -0.96 7.27
CA GLU A 154 -12.70 -0.97 6.53
C GLU A 154 -12.58 -2.17 5.60
N SER A 155 -13.26 -3.29 5.87
CA SER A 155 -13.25 -4.51 5.05
C SER A 155 -13.76 -4.26 3.61
N ALA A 156 -14.53 -3.19 3.43
CA ALA A 156 -15.00 -2.77 2.12
C ALA A 156 -13.84 -2.38 1.16
N PHE A 157 -12.71 -1.90 1.65
CA PHE A 157 -11.58 -1.44 0.83
C PHE A 157 -10.22 -2.04 1.22
N SER A 158 -10.14 -2.71 2.35
CA SER A 158 -8.87 -3.21 2.90
C SER A 158 -8.97 -4.69 3.27
N ALA A 159 -7.90 -5.43 2.97
CA ALA A 159 -7.72 -6.82 3.40
C ALA A 159 -7.04 -6.94 4.78
N GLY A 160 -6.48 -5.83 5.29
CA GLY A 160 -5.79 -5.75 6.56
C GLY A 160 -5.08 -4.41 6.72
N LYS A 161 -4.63 -4.11 7.92
CA LYS A 161 -3.90 -2.86 8.18
C LYS A 161 -2.66 -3.08 9.03
N LEU A 162 -1.67 -2.24 8.79
CA LEU A 162 -0.48 -2.09 9.62
C LEU A 162 -0.65 -0.81 10.43
N VAL A 163 -0.50 -0.90 11.74
CA VAL A 163 -0.61 0.26 12.63
C VAL A 163 0.66 0.41 13.42
N LEU A 164 1.21 1.61 13.42
CA LEU A 164 2.36 1.96 14.25
C LEU A 164 2.10 3.31 14.93
N CYS A 165 2.59 3.44 16.16
CA CYS A 165 2.61 4.69 16.89
C CYS A 165 4.05 4.99 17.29
N LEU A 166 4.42 6.25 17.18
CA LEU A 166 5.75 6.73 17.53
C LEU A 166 5.68 7.55 18.82
N PRO A 167 6.67 7.47 19.69
CA PRO A 167 6.75 8.36 20.84
C PRO A 167 7.01 9.80 20.39
N SER A 168 6.57 10.76 21.19
CA SER A 168 6.70 12.18 20.87
C SER A 168 8.15 12.66 20.94
N PRO A 169 8.66 13.40 19.94
CA PRO A 169 9.96 14.04 20.03
C PRO A 169 9.94 15.33 20.87
N TYR A 170 8.78 15.79 21.31
CA TYR A 170 8.60 17.07 22.01
C TYR A 170 8.65 16.96 23.54
N ILE A 171 8.74 15.74 24.07
CA ILE A 171 8.91 15.48 25.49
C ILE A 171 10.19 14.71 25.76
N PRO A 172 10.80 14.82 26.96
CA PRO A 172 12.00 14.07 27.31
C PRO A 172 11.79 12.56 27.22
N GLN A 173 12.82 11.83 26.80
CA GLN A 173 12.79 10.36 26.72
C GLN A 173 12.44 9.70 28.07
N ALA A 174 12.95 10.24 29.17
CA ALA A 174 12.61 9.78 30.53
C ALA A 174 11.13 9.90 30.88
N SER A 175 10.36 10.70 30.14
CA SER A 175 8.92 10.87 30.29
C SER A 175 8.13 10.15 29.19
N GLY A 176 8.74 9.18 28.50
CA GLY A 176 8.12 8.42 27.42
C GLY A 176 8.25 9.06 26.02
N GLY A 177 9.10 10.08 25.87
CA GLY A 177 9.38 10.68 24.57
C GLY A 177 10.31 9.83 23.71
N ALA A 178 10.44 10.26 22.44
CA ALA A 178 11.30 9.60 21.49
C ALA A 178 12.78 9.66 21.90
N ALA A 179 13.50 8.56 21.70
CA ALA A 179 14.96 8.53 21.86
C ALA A 179 15.59 9.61 20.99
N LEU A 180 16.56 10.35 21.52
CA LEU A 180 17.23 11.47 20.83
C LEU A 180 16.27 12.60 20.40
N GLY A 181 15.02 12.66 20.90
CA GLY A 181 14.00 13.57 20.37
C GLY A 181 13.75 13.32 18.88
N ALA A 182 13.73 12.05 18.46
CA ALA A 182 13.71 11.66 17.07
C ALA A 182 12.34 11.86 16.43
N LYS A 183 12.33 12.57 15.31
CA LYS A 183 11.19 12.73 14.39
C LYS A 183 11.51 12.02 13.09
N VAL A 184 10.62 11.14 12.64
CA VAL A 184 10.79 10.43 11.36
C VAL A 184 10.65 11.40 10.19
N ILE A 185 11.64 11.40 9.29
CA ILE A 185 11.62 12.16 8.04
C ILE A 185 11.37 11.21 6.87
N ASN A 186 11.99 10.04 6.90
CA ASN A 186 11.82 8.99 5.90
C ASN A 186 11.88 7.64 6.61
N ALA A 187 11.03 6.71 6.19
CA ALA A 187 11.10 5.32 6.61
C ALA A 187 10.69 4.41 5.44
N GLN A 188 11.42 3.33 5.23
CA GLN A 188 11.12 2.31 4.24
C GLN A 188 11.19 0.93 4.88
N MET A 189 10.07 0.21 4.87
CA MET A 189 9.96 -1.17 5.32
C MET A 189 9.87 -2.09 4.09
N THR A 190 10.87 -2.93 3.88
CA THR A 190 10.85 -3.97 2.84
C THR A 190 10.48 -5.29 3.48
N ILE A 191 9.26 -5.74 3.26
CA ILE A 191 8.65 -6.93 3.85
C ILE A 191 8.78 -8.07 2.84
N GLN A 192 9.48 -9.13 3.22
CA GLN A 192 9.76 -10.29 2.37
C GLN A 192 8.86 -11.47 2.73
N ASN A 193 8.18 -12.03 1.75
CA ASN A 193 7.33 -13.23 1.87
C ASN A 193 6.19 -13.16 2.91
N ALA A 194 6.06 -12.04 3.64
CA ALA A 194 5.02 -11.85 4.66
C ALA A 194 3.85 -10.98 4.17
N VAL A 195 3.95 -10.41 2.97
CA VAL A 195 2.84 -9.77 2.27
C VAL A 195 2.74 -10.33 0.86
N THR A 196 1.61 -10.95 0.56
CA THR A 196 1.33 -11.48 -0.78
C THR A 196 0.60 -10.44 -1.60
N ALA A 197 1.17 -10.08 -2.75
CA ALA A 197 0.54 -9.20 -3.71
C ALA A 197 -0.47 -9.95 -4.59
N PRO A 198 -1.54 -9.28 -5.08
CA PRO A 198 -2.47 -9.89 -6.01
C PRO A 198 -1.78 -10.20 -7.34
N THR A 199 -2.22 -11.30 -7.97
CA THR A 199 -1.72 -11.73 -9.28
C THR A 199 -2.56 -11.20 -10.45
N SER A 200 -3.72 -10.66 -10.18
CA SER A 200 -4.62 -10.07 -11.19
C SER A 200 -4.11 -8.70 -11.63
N ALA A 201 -4.17 -8.42 -12.92
CA ALA A 201 -3.90 -7.08 -13.41
C ALA A 201 -4.89 -6.07 -12.82
N GLY A 202 -4.40 -4.91 -12.41
CA GLY A 202 -5.25 -3.90 -11.79
C GLY A 202 -4.49 -2.73 -11.19
N THR A 203 -5.26 -1.81 -10.65
CA THR A 203 -4.76 -0.70 -9.85
C THR A 203 -5.22 -0.93 -8.42
N TYR A 204 -4.27 -1.06 -7.51
CA TYR A 204 -4.49 -1.29 -6.09
C TYR A 204 -4.07 -0.04 -5.33
N VAL A 205 -5.01 0.54 -4.59
CA VAL A 205 -4.78 1.77 -3.85
C VAL A 205 -4.53 1.44 -2.39
N TRP A 206 -3.30 1.60 -1.96
CA TRP A 206 -2.92 1.60 -0.55
C TRP A 206 -3.29 2.95 0.06
N ARG A 207 -3.83 2.94 1.25
CA ARG A 207 -4.19 4.14 1.99
C ARG A 207 -3.37 4.23 3.26
N GLY A 208 -2.94 5.43 3.60
CA GLY A 208 -2.31 5.75 4.87
C GLY A 208 -3.14 6.78 5.61
N ILE A 209 -3.38 6.56 6.88
CA ILE A 209 -3.97 7.57 7.77
C ILE A 209 -2.87 7.97 8.74
N ALA A 210 -2.40 9.20 8.60
CA ALA A 210 -1.31 9.74 9.37
C ALA A 210 -1.83 10.84 10.32
N THR A 211 -1.64 10.64 11.61
CA THR A 211 -2.02 11.59 12.65
C THR A 211 -0.75 12.20 13.26
N PRO A 212 -0.55 13.51 13.21
CA PRO A 212 0.60 14.17 13.82
C PRO A 212 0.42 14.39 15.33
N TYR A 213 1.48 14.86 15.97
CA TYR A 213 1.43 15.44 17.30
C TYR A 213 1.05 16.92 17.24
N THR A 214 0.46 17.44 18.33
CA THR A 214 0.36 18.88 18.57
C THR A 214 1.67 19.44 19.11
N VAL A 215 2.00 20.67 18.75
CA VAL A 215 3.17 21.39 19.27
C VAL A 215 2.67 22.58 20.10
N PRO A 216 3.17 22.81 21.30
CA PRO A 216 4.14 22.02 22.08
C PRO A 216 3.50 20.95 22.98
N ALA A 217 2.19 20.77 22.94
CA ALA A 217 1.44 19.93 23.89
C ALA A 217 1.80 18.43 23.80
N ALA A 218 2.44 17.98 22.71
CA ALA A 218 2.89 16.60 22.52
C ALA A 218 1.75 15.54 22.60
N THR A 219 0.53 15.95 22.31
CA THR A 219 -0.66 15.10 22.27
C THR A 219 -1.03 14.77 20.83
N PRO A 220 -1.73 13.65 20.57
CA PRO A 220 -2.21 13.34 19.22
C PRO A 220 -3.12 14.45 18.67
N ASN A 221 -2.79 14.99 17.51
CA ASN A 221 -3.60 15.97 16.79
C ASN A 221 -4.56 15.29 15.82
N VAL A 222 -5.72 14.88 16.32
CA VAL A 222 -6.74 14.20 15.50
C VAL A 222 -7.26 15.10 14.37
N ALA A 223 -7.39 16.41 14.63
CA ALA A 223 -7.85 17.37 13.62
C ALA A 223 -6.84 17.57 12.47
N GLY A 224 -5.55 17.35 12.74
CA GLY A 224 -4.48 17.41 11.74
C GLY A 224 -4.25 16.08 11.00
N THR A 225 -5.12 15.08 11.19
CA THR A 225 -4.99 13.78 10.50
C THR A 225 -5.19 13.93 9.00
N VAL A 226 -4.30 13.33 8.22
CA VAL A 226 -4.36 13.33 6.75
C VAL A 226 -4.44 11.92 6.18
N GLU A 227 -5.13 11.80 5.05
CA GLU A 227 -5.16 10.58 4.25
C GLU A 227 -4.08 10.65 3.17
N LEU A 228 -3.30 9.57 3.08
CA LEU A 228 -2.25 9.35 2.10
C LEU A 228 -2.66 8.23 1.16
N GLN A 229 -2.21 8.29 -0.07
CA GLN A 229 -2.48 7.25 -1.05
C GLN A 229 -1.22 6.86 -1.80
N ALA A 230 -1.06 5.56 -2.02
CA ALA A 230 -0.05 5.01 -2.91
C ALA A 230 -0.69 4.00 -3.85
N ILE A 231 -0.32 4.05 -5.12
CA ILE A 231 -0.93 3.24 -6.16
C ILE A 231 0.08 2.18 -6.61
N ASP A 232 -0.30 0.89 -6.45
CA ASP A 232 0.38 -0.22 -7.10
C ASP A 232 -0.39 -0.62 -8.37
N ARG A 233 0.32 -0.61 -9.51
CA ARG A 233 -0.24 -1.03 -10.80
C ARG A 233 0.35 -2.36 -11.20
N ILE A 234 -0.53 -3.38 -11.30
CA ILE A 234 -0.16 -4.65 -11.88
C ILE A 234 -0.35 -4.56 -13.40
N PRO A 235 0.69 -4.81 -14.21
CA PRO A 235 0.60 -4.66 -15.65
C PRO A 235 -0.51 -5.51 -16.26
N ALA A 236 -1.09 -5.02 -17.35
CA ALA A 236 -2.06 -5.76 -18.16
C ALA A 236 -1.47 -7.08 -18.65
N GLY A 237 -2.36 -8.04 -18.90
CA GLY A 237 -1.97 -9.38 -19.30
C GLY A 237 -1.31 -9.46 -20.68
N ALA A 238 -0.61 -10.52 -20.90
CA ALA A 238 -0.01 -10.88 -22.18
C ALA A 238 -0.65 -12.15 -22.75
N VAL A 239 -0.68 -12.27 -24.08
CA VAL A 239 -1.04 -13.49 -24.78
C VAL A 239 0.10 -13.95 -25.68
N GLY A 240 0.68 -15.10 -25.36
CA GLY A 240 1.70 -15.74 -26.17
C GLY A 240 1.06 -16.59 -27.28
N ILE A 241 1.76 -16.76 -28.40
CA ILE A 241 1.33 -17.64 -29.51
C ILE A 241 2.51 -18.41 -30.13
N ALA A 242 2.29 -19.66 -30.38
CA ALA A 242 3.17 -20.53 -31.16
C ALA A 242 2.36 -21.26 -32.21
N THR A 243 3.00 -21.62 -33.33
CA THR A 243 2.39 -22.41 -34.41
C THR A 243 3.26 -23.62 -34.73
N ARG A 244 2.64 -24.79 -34.91
CA ARG A 244 3.31 -26.02 -35.32
C ARG A 244 2.53 -26.66 -36.48
N VAL A 245 3.24 -27.01 -37.52
CA VAL A 245 2.68 -27.78 -38.66
C VAL A 245 3.06 -29.24 -38.48
N GLY A 246 2.05 -30.11 -38.38
CA GLY A 246 2.21 -31.55 -38.20
C GLY A 246 1.84 -32.34 -39.45
N LYS A 247 1.92 -33.68 -39.37
CA LYS A 247 1.51 -34.59 -40.43
C LYS A 247 0.05 -34.38 -40.85
N GLY A 248 -0.27 -34.65 -42.11
CA GLY A 248 -1.63 -34.53 -42.64
C GLY A 248 -2.14 -33.08 -42.73
N LYS A 249 -1.24 -32.12 -42.94
CA LYS A 249 -1.60 -30.69 -43.11
C LYS A 249 -2.31 -30.11 -41.87
N ARG A 250 -2.03 -30.66 -40.69
CA ARG A 250 -2.58 -30.21 -39.41
C ARG A 250 -1.73 -29.06 -38.86
N VAL A 251 -2.35 -27.93 -38.60
CA VAL A 251 -1.71 -26.79 -37.94
C VAL A 251 -2.26 -26.67 -36.51
N THR A 252 -1.35 -26.68 -35.54
CA THR A 252 -1.68 -26.42 -34.13
C THR A 252 -1.20 -25.03 -33.76
N VAL A 253 -2.10 -24.25 -33.22
CA VAL A 253 -1.85 -22.91 -32.61
C VAL A 253 -2.00 -23.08 -31.12
N SER A 254 -0.98 -22.73 -30.36
CA SER A 254 -0.99 -22.83 -28.89
C SER A 254 -0.38 -21.60 -28.27
N GLY A 255 -0.66 -21.39 -26.99
CA GLY A 255 -0.09 -20.28 -26.24
C GLY A 255 -0.58 -20.26 -24.81
N ARG A 256 -0.27 -19.17 -24.13
CA ARG A 256 -0.68 -18.94 -22.75
C ARG A 256 -1.14 -17.49 -22.59
N VAL A 257 -2.14 -17.27 -21.74
CA VAL A 257 -2.57 -15.95 -21.27
C VAL A 257 -2.06 -15.77 -19.86
N THR A 258 -1.40 -14.64 -19.61
CA THR A 258 -0.87 -14.28 -18.29
C THR A 258 -1.29 -12.85 -17.93
N SER A 259 -1.38 -12.57 -16.64
CA SER A 259 -1.59 -11.25 -16.08
C SER A 259 -0.67 -11.08 -14.88
N GLY A 260 0.20 -10.08 -14.90
CA GLY A 260 1.22 -9.91 -13.87
C GLY A 260 2.14 -11.14 -13.71
N GLY A 261 2.36 -11.90 -14.78
CA GLY A 261 3.13 -13.18 -14.75
C GLY A 261 2.31 -14.41 -14.36
N ALA A 262 1.16 -14.27 -13.73
CA ALA A 262 0.30 -15.38 -13.33
C ALA A 262 -0.59 -15.86 -14.49
N ALA A 263 -0.94 -17.15 -14.48
CA ALA A 263 -1.84 -17.76 -15.45
C ALA A 263 -3.28 -17.20 -15.30
N VAL A 264 -3.92 -16.88 -16.44
CA VAL A 264 -5.34 -16.48 -16.46
C VAL A 264 -6.16 -17.66 -16.95
N ALA A 265 -6.88 -18.28 -15.99
CA ALA A 265 -7.77 -19.40 -16.28
C ALA A 265 -9.09 -18.91 -16.91
N ASN A 266 -9.69 -19.78 -17.72
CA ASN A 266 -11.00 -19.57 -18.34
C ASN A 266 -11.15 -18.29 -19.20
N ALA A 267 -10.03 -17.67 -19.60
CA ALA A 267 -10.05 -16.51 -20.47
C ALA A 267 -10.44 -16.88 -21.91
N ALA A 268 -11.32 -16.10 -22.52
CA ALA A 268 -11.69 -16.29 -23.92
C ALA A 268 -10.56 -15.77 -24.83
N VAL A 269 -10.03 -16.63 -25.69
CA VAL A 269 -8.97 -16.32 -26.66
C VAL A 269 -9.51 -16.47 -28.08
N GLN A 270 -9.58 -15.38 -28.79
CA GLN A 270 -9.94 -15.35 -30.20
C GLN A 270 -8.70 -15.67 -31.05
N ILE A 271 -8.76 -16.74 -31.84
CA ILE A 271 -7.72 -17.08 -32.82
C ILE A 271 -8.13 -16.50 -34.16
N THR A 272 -7.26 -15.67 -34.72
CA THR A 272 -7.44 -15.15 -36.09
C THR A 272 -6.48 -15.84 -37.03
N ARG A 273 -6.95 -16.04 -38.27
CA ARG A 273 -6.17 -16.56 -39.40
C ARG A 273 -6.31 -15.60 -40.58
N ASN A 274 -5.22 -15.02 -41.04
CA ASN A 274 -5.19 -14.03 -42.12
C ASN A 274 -6.19 -12.85 -41.83
N GLY A 275 -6.20 -12.39 -40.57
CA GLY A 275 -7.06 -11.28 -40.12
C GLY A 275 -8.49 -11.64 -39.73
N ARG A 276 -9.00 -12.83 -40.07
CA ARG A 276 -10.36 -13.30 -39.75
C ARG A 276 -10.37 -14.20 -38.52
N VAL A 277 -11.32 -14.00 -37.60
CA VAL A 277 -11.54 -14.88 -36.45
C VAL A 277 -11.98 -16.26 -36.96
N VAL A 278 -11.24 -17.30 -36.59
CA VAL A 278 -11.53 -18.70 -36.99
C VAL A 278 -12.04 -19.53 -35.81
N ARG A 279 -11.72 -19.15 -34.58
CA ARG A 279 -12.18 -19.86 -33.37
C ARG A 279 -11.98 -18.98 -32.14
N THR A 280 -12.86 -19.17 -31.17
CA THR A 280 -12.64 -18.73 -29.78
C THR A 280 -12.47 -19.97 -28.92
N VAL A 281 -11.39 -20.00 -28.13
CA VAL A 281 -11.07 -21.08 -27.18
C VAL A 281 -10.96 -20.50 -25.79
N ARG A 282 -11.08 -21.34 -24.75
CA ARG A 282 -10.85 -20.92 -23.37
C ARG A 282 -9.53 -21.44 -22.85
N THR A 283 -8.89 -20.66 -21.97
CA THR A 283 -7.66 -21.11 -21.31
C THR A 283 -7.96 -22.14 -20.23
N SER A 284 -7.02 -23.06 -20.04
CA SER A 284 -7.00 -24.02 -18.92
C SER A 284 -6.71 -23.30 -17.58
N ALA A 285 -6.69 -24.06 -16.48
CA ALA A 285 -6.24 -23.58 -15.17
C ALA A 285 -4.81 -23.00 -15.19
N THR A 286 -3.94 -23.49 -16.09
CA THR A 286 -2.57 -22.99 -16.26
C THR A 286 -2.48 -21.83 -17.25
N GLY A 287 -3.60 -21.26 -17.70
CA GLY A 287 -3.64 -20.19 -18.69
C GLY A 287 -3.35 -20.65 -20.13
N ALA A 288 -3.12 -21.94 -20.35
CA ALA A 288 -2.80 -22.48 -21.67
C ALA A 288 -4.03 -22.59 -22.56
N TYR A 289 -3.85 -22.38 -23.85
CA TYR A 289 -4.88 -22.63 -24.87
C TYR A 289 -4.29 -23.34 -26.09
N THR A 290 -5.14 -24.08 -26.80
CA THR A 290 -4.77 -24.78 -28.03
C THR A 290 -5.91 -24.77 -29.03
N TYR A 291 -5.55 -24.60 -30.31
CA TYR A 291 -6.46 -24.69 -31.44
C TYR A 291 -5.78 -25.51 -32.55
N THR A 292 -6.46 -26.47 -33.13
CA THR A 292 -5.94 -27.32 -34.20
C THR A 292 -6.89 -27.31 -35.38
N ALA A 293 -6.33 -27.18 -36.60
CA ALA A 293 -7.10 -27.25 -37.84
C ALA A 293 -6.30 -27.95 -38.93
N ARG A 294 -6.99 -28.63 -39.86
CA ARG A 294 -6.42 -29.08 -41.13
C ARG A 294 -6.56 -27.96 -42.17
N LEU A 295 -5.47 -27.61 -42.81
CA LEU A 295 -5.43 -26.53 -43.79
C LEU A 295 -4.90 -26.98 -45.11
N LYS A 296 -5.36 -26.38 -46.22
CA LYS A 296 -4.81 -26.61 -47.55
C LYS A 296 -3.35 -26.12 -47.61
N LYS A 297 -2.61 -26.56 -48.64
CA LYS A 297 -1.27 -26.03 -48.94
C LYS A 297 -1.33 -24.49 -49.06
N GLY A 298 -0.41 -23.81 -48.37
CA GLY A 298 -0.41 -22.33 -48.34
C GLY A 298 0.35 -21.72 -47.17
N ARG A 299 0.38 -20.39 -47.15
CA ARG A 299 0.92 -19.58 -46.03
C ARG A 299 -0.21 -19.00 -45.24
N TYR A 300 -0.11 -19.05 -43.92
CA TYR A 300 -1.14 -18.56 -43.01
C TYR A 300 -0.49 -17.74 -41.91
N ALA A 301 -1.12 -16.60 -41.59
CA ALA A 301 -0.74 -15.73 -40.48
C ALA A 301 -1.74 -15.94 -39.35
N PHE A 302 -1.27 -16.29 -38.15
CA PHE A 302 -2.11 -16.45 -36.97
C PHE A 302 -1.83 -15.36 -35.96
N ARG A 303 -2.89 -14.89 -35.27
CA ARG A 303 -2.84 -14.07 -34.06
C ARG A 303 -3.80 -14.64 -33.02
N ALA A 304 -3.48 -14.38 -31.77
CA ALA A 304 -4.39 -14.61 -30.66
C ALA A 304 -4.70 -13.28 -29.99
N ARG A 305 -5.96 -13.06 -29.65
CA ARG A 305 -6.43 -11.89 -28.90
C ARG A 305 -7.28 -12.36 -27.73
N THR A 306 -7.05 -11.79 -26.57
CA THR A 306 -7.91 -11.98 -25.41
C THR A 306 -8.43 -10.65 -24.90
N VAL A 307 -9.67 -10.66 -24.42
CA VAL A 307 -10.29 -9.55 -23.69
C VAL A 307 -10.75 -10.12 -22.36
N VAL A 308 -10.16 -9.66 -21.31
CA VAL A 308 -10.57 -9.97 -19.93
C VAL A 308 -11.33 -8.75 -19.41
N ALA A 309 -12.56 -8.97 -18.96
CA ALA A 309 -13.40 -7.90 -18.47
C ALA A 309 -12.81 -7.25 -17.20
N ARG A 310 -13.06 -5.96 -17.04
CA ARG A 310 -12.82 -5.24 -15.78
C ARG A 310 -13.59 -5.93 -14.67
N ARG A 311 -12.94 -6.12 -13.52
CA ARG A 311 -13.58 -6.57 -12.29
C ARG A 311 -13.54 -5.44 -11.29
N ASP A 312 -14.69 -5.00 -10.83
CA ASP A 312 -14.77 -4.18 -9.64
C ASP A 312 -14.51 -5.10 -8.44
N LEU A 313 -13.48 -4.83 -7.68
CA LEU A 313 -13.14 -5.58 -6.46
C LEU A 313 -14.09 -5.23 -5.31
N GLY A 314 -15.12 -4.47 -5.62
CA GLY A 314 -16.09 -3.98 -4.67
C GLY A 314 -15.43 -3.06 -3.66
N ALA A 315 -15.99 -1.98 -3.32
CA ALA A 315 -15.65 -1.13 -2.24
C ALA A 315 -14.92 0.15 -2.62
N THR A 316 -15.72 1.10 -2.72
CA THR A 316 -15.41 2.46 -2.45
C THR A 316 -15.41 2.64 -0.93
N GLY A 317 -14.25 2.55 -0.27
CA GLY A 317 -14.18 2.77 1.17
C GLY A 317 -13.60 4.14 1.46
N CYS A 318 -14.36 5.00 2.14
CA CYS A 318 -13.79 6.05 2.98
C CYS A 318 -13.49 5.46 4.35
N VAL A 319 -12.45 5.93 5.01
CA VAL A 319 -12.26 5.63 6.43
C VAL A 319 -13.29 6.45 7.20
N PRO A 320 -14.24 5.82 7.91
CA PRO A 320 -15.30 6.53 8.61
C PRO A 320 -14.75 7.58 9.56
N GLY A 321 -15.24 8.80 9.45
CA GLY A 321 -14.89 9.92 10.32
C GLY A 321 -13.57 10.63 10.02
N ILE A 322 -12.83 10.25 8.95
CA ILE A 322 -11.53 10.82 8.64
C ILE A 322 -11.46 11.38 7.21
N SER A 323 -12.05 10.73 6.25
CA SER A 323 -11.97 11.17 4.85
C SER A 323 -12.98 12.27 4.52
N ALA A 324 -12.46 13.44 4.15
CA ALA A 324 -13.24 14.49 3.47
C ALA A 324 -13.16 14.36 1.94
N ALA A 325 -12.27 13.52 1.41
CA ALA A 325 -12.05 13.33 -0.02
C ALA A 325 -12.94 12.22 -0.60
N PRO A 326 -13.26 12.26 -1.92
CA PRO A 326 -14.00 11.20 -2.57
C PRO A 326 -13.21 9.89 -2.49
N CYS A 327 -13.89 8.85 -2.07
CA CYS A 327 -13.33 7.52 -1.92
C CYS A 327 -12.98 6.92 -3.28
N LEU A 328 -11.79 6.37 -3.43
CA LEU A 328 -11.38 5.70 -4.64
C LEU A 328 -11.85 4.24 -4.64
N ALA A 329 -12.51 3.84 -5.73
CA ALA A 329 -12.85 2.44 -5.96
C ALA A 329 -11.60 1.63 -6.29
N ALA A 330 -11.40 0.52 -5.59
CA ALA A 330 -10.43 -0.48 -6.00
C ALA A 330 -11.01 -1.29 -7.17
N THR A 331 -10.39 -1.23 -8.31
CA THR A 331 -10.83 -1.97 -9.50
C THR A 331 -9.68 -2.76 -10.10
N THR A 332 -9.94 -4.01 -10.49
CA THR A 332 -9.07 -4.65 -11.47
C THR A 332 -9.45 -4.12 -12.84
N SER A 333 -8.56 -3.41 -13.50
CA SER A 333 -8.77 -3.08 -14.90
C SER A 333 -8.84 -4.37 -15.70
N GLY A 334 -9.89 -4.54 -16.51
CA GLY A 334 -9.87 -5.51 -17.59
C GLY A 334 -8.69 -5.21 -18.51
N PHE A 335 -8.23 -6.20 -19.25
CA PHE A 335 -7.18 -5.97 -20.24
C PHE A 335 -7.52 -6.58 -21.58
N THR A 336 -7.00 -5.96 -22.63
CA THR A 336 -6.95 -6.54 -23.97
C THR A 336 -5.50 -6.83 -24.29
N ALA A 337 -5.19 -8.09 -24.63
CA ALA A 337 -3.87 -8.46 -25.09
C ALA A 337 -3.94 -9.11 -26.47
N THR A 338 -3.00 -8.75 -27.33
CA THR A 338 -2.88 -9.29 -28.68
C THR A 338 -1.46 -9.81 -28.88
N SER A 339 -1.33 -11.05 -29.37
CA SER A 339 -0.03 -11.65 -29.65
C SER A 339 0.67 -11.04 -30.86
N ALA A 340 1.95 -11.28 -30.99
CA ALA A 340 2.64 -11.14 -32.26
C ALA A 340 1.99 -12.05 -33.34
N VAL A 341 2.23 -11.73 -34.61
CA VAL A 341 1.84 -12.62 -35.72
C VAL A 341 2.79 -13.84 -35.78
N ARG A 342 2.24 -15.01 -35.93
CA ARG A 342 3.02 -16.24 -36.21
C ARG A 342 2.61 -16.83 -37.56
N ALA A 343 3.58 -17.01 -38.40
CA ALA A 343 3.38 -17.62 -39.70
C ALA A 343 3.42 -19.14 -39.62
N ALA A 344 2.58 -19.80 -40.41
CA ALA A 344 2.64 -21.25 -40.64
C ALA A 344 2.63 -21.52 -42.16
N ARG A 345 3.53 -22.38 -42.64
CA ARG A 345 3.59 -22.81 -44.04
C ARG A 345 3.21 -24.28 -44.13
N VAL A 346 2.07 -24.55 -44.75
CA VAL A 346 1.61 -25.92 -45.02
C VAL A 346 2.12 -26.32 -46.43
N ARG A 347 2.87 -27.37 -46.48
CA ARG A 347 3.44 -27.92 -47.75
C ARG A 347 2.55 -29.01 -48.34
#